data_c2b4771a009c85f5178b56fdaf12fac6
#
_entry.id   c2b4771a009c85f5178b56fdaf12fac6
#
_cell.length_a   1.000
_cell.length_b   1.000
_cell.length_c   1.000
_cell.angle_alpha   90.00
_cell.angle_beta   90.00
_cell.angle_gamma   90.00
#
_symmetry.space_group_name_H-M   'P 1'
#
loop_
_entity.id
_entity.type
_entity.pdbx_description
1 polymer ?
#
loop_
_entity_poly.entity_id
_entity_poly.type
_entity_poly.pdbx_seq_one_letter_code
_entity_poly.pdbx_strand_id
1 'polypeptide(L)'
;MERTRKLADTAMFAGELMLRAGADIYRVEDTMSRILDRETTWSHEVVALPTAIYLTLVTENEKGKEKDALSLVKRIDSTSINLNTIYAVNHISRKLCLGQIDVDEAYERMVKLTKKPLYPEYLEYICYIFVSTGFLIMFDGNINEFILTAIAGTVLSLVKYTTKKWGFNDICINAATSFMIVVTAVLGAKYLFKNVSVDLVI
;
A
#
# COMPACT_ATOMS: atom_id res chain seq x y z
N MET A 1 -30.61 12.61 3.06
CA MET A 1 -30.14 11.21 2.99
C MET A 1 -29.19 10.90 1.83
N GLU A 2 -29.51 11.18 0.59
CA GLU A 2 -28.61 10.83 -0.55
C GLU A 2 -27.23 11.53 -0.48
N ARG A 3 -27.19 12.83 -0.17
CA ARG A 3 -25.94 13.58 -0.03
C ARG A 3 -25.07 13.08 1.12
N THR A 4 -25.67 12.81 2.27
CA THR A 4 -24.98 12.28 3.45
C THR A 4 -24.39 10.90 3.18
N ARG A 5 -25.13 10.05 2.47
CA ARG A 5 -24.65 8.73 2.06
C ARG A 5 -23.47 8.83 1.11
N LYS A 6 -23.51 9.70 0.11
CA LYS A 6 -22.38 9.95 -0.79
C LYS A 6 -21.14 10.43 -0.05
N LEU A 7 -21.32 11.32 0.94
CA LEU A 7 -20.21 11.78 1.77
C LEU A 7 -19.64 10.65 2.61
N ALA A 8 -20.48 9.81 3.22
CA ALA A 8 -20.08 8.62 3.97
C ALA A 8 -19.31 7.62 3.10
N ASP A 9 -19.81 7.34 1.89
CA ASP A 9 -19.16 6.46 0.92
C ASP A 9 -17.79 7.02 0.50
N THR A 10 -17.69 8.34 0.31
CA THR A 10 -16.43 9.01 -0.04
C THR A 10 -15.43 8.96 1.12
N ALA A 11 -15.86 9.19 2.36
CA ALA A 11 -15.02 9.08 3.54
C ALA A 11 -14.54 7.62 3.74
N MET A 12 -15.46 6.65 3.60
CA MET A 12 -15.12 5.24 3.69
C MET A 12 -14.11 4.82 2.62
N PHE A 13 -14.27 5.30 1.38
CA PHE A 13 -13.34 5.01 0.29
C PHE A 13 -11.97 5.66 0.52
N ALA A 14 -11.93 6.89 1.03
CA ALA A 14 -10.67 7.53 1.44
C ALA A 14 -9.94 6.72 2.51
N GLY A 15 -10.64 6.28 3.54
CA GLY A 15 -10.12 5.42 4.61
C GLY A 15 -9.60 4.09 4.07
N GLU A 16 -10.35 3.42 3.19
CA GLU A 16 -9.93 2.19 2.53
C GLU A 16 -8.61 2.36 1.77
N LEU A 17 -8.51 3.41 0.95
CA LEU A 17 -7.29 3.67 0.16
C LEU A 17 -6.09 3.95 1.06
N MET A 18 -6.27 4.74 2.12
CA MET A 18 -5.21 5.05 3.06
C MET A 18 -4.74 3.82 3.82
N LEU A 19 -5.69 3.02 4.35
CA LEU A 19 -5.34 1.82 5.13
C LEU A 19 -4.67 0.76 4.26
N ARG A 20 -5.16 0.54 3.04
CA ARG A 20 -4.50 -0.33 2.04
C ARG A 20 -3.12 0.15 1.66
N ALA A 21 -2.89 1.46 1.68
CA ALA A 21 -1.59 2.06 1.39
C ALA A 21 -0.64 2.10 2.61
N GLY A 22 -1.02 1.50 3.73
CA GLY A 22 -0.19 1.40 4.93
C GLY A 22 -0.13 2.69 5.76
N ALA A 23 -1.18 3.51 5.72
CA ALA A 23 -1.28 4.66 6.61
C ALA A 23 -1.56 4.21 8.05
N ASP A 24 -1.07 5.01 9.00
CA ASP A 24 -1.38 4.83 10.42
C ASP A 24 -2.89 4.93 10.68
N ILE A 25 -3.40 4.09 11.56
CA ILE A 25 -4.83 4.01 11.92
C ILE A 25 -5.36 5.39 12.32
N TYR A 26 -4.66 6.10 13.20
CA TYR A 26 -5.04 7.45 13.62
C TYR A 26 -5.22 8.42 12.45
N ARG A 27 -4.33 8.36 11.45
CA ARG A 27 -4.42 9.23 10.26
C ARG A 27 -5.61 8.88 9.37
N VAL A 28 -5.97 7.60 9.31
CA VAL A 28 -7.17 7.14 8.59
C VAL A 28 -8.42 7.72 9.25
N GLU A 29 -8.55 7.54 10.56
CA GLU A 29 -9.67 8.05 11.35
C GLU A 29 -9.79 9.58 11.27
N ASP A 30 -8.68 10.32 11.47
CA ASP A 30 -8.65 11.79 11.36
C ASP A 30 -9.09 12.27 9.96
N THR A 31 -8.60 11.63 8.90
CA THR A 31 -8.97 12.00 7.53
C THR A 31 -10.44 11.75 7.25
N MET A 32 -10.97 10.61 7.68
CA MET A 32 -12.38 10.27 7.52
C MET A 32 -13.28 11.22 8.30
N SER A 33 -12.94 11.49 9.57
CA SER A 33 -13.69 12.41 10.42
C SER A 33 -13.75 13.81 9.83
N ARG A 34 -12.62 14.35 9.35
CA ARG A 34 -12.58 15.67 8.69
C ARG A 34 -13.46 15.75 7.43
N ILE A 35 -13.57 14.68 6.66
CA ILE A 35 -14.47 14.62 5.52
C ILE A 35 -15.92 14.68 5.99
N LEU A 36 -16.25 13.94 7.06
CA LEU A 36 -17.60 13.83 7.62
C LEU A 36 -18.05 15.10 8.36
N ASP A 37 -17.11 15.86 8.96
CA ASP A 37 -17.37 17.15 9.63
C ASP A 37 -18.00 18.21 8.71
N ARG A 38 -17.99 17.98 7.38
CA ARG A 38 -18.72 18.86 6.44
C ARG A 38 -20.24 18.73 6.55
N GLU A 39 -20.73 17.68 7.13
CA GLU A 39 -22.15 17.45 7.40
C GLU A 39 -22.41 17.59 8.89
N THR A 40 -22.95 18.73 9.29
CA THR A 40 -23.13 19.08 10.71
C THR A 40 -24.42 18.50 11.32
N THR A 41 -25.32 17.98 10.50
CA THR A 41 -26.60 17.42 10.96
C THR A 41 -26.49 16.00 11.49
N TRP A 42 -25.34 15.33 11.24
CA TRP A 42 -25.06 13.97 11.67
C TRP A 42 -23.85 13.93 12.59
N SER A 43 -23.97 13.25 13.73
CA SER A 43 -22.80 12.84 14.49
C SER A 43 -22.19 11.61 13.84
N HIS A 44 -20.85 11.48 13.88
CA HIS A 44 -20.18 10.34 13.29
C HIS A 44 -19.20 9.72 14.29
N GLU A 45 -19.01 8.42 14.14
CA GLU A 45 -17.99 7.65 14.82
C GLU A 45 -17.25 6.80 13.81
N VAL A 46 -15.90 6.90 13.80
CA VAL A 46 -15.01 6.16 12.92
C VAL A 46 -14.07 5.33 13.76
N VAL A 47 -14.03 4.03 13.49
CA VAL A 47 -13.08 3.11 14.11
C VAL A 47 -12.35 2.37 12.99
N ALA A 48 -11.05 2.55 12.90
CA ALA A 48 -10.21 1.83 11.95
C ALA A 48 -9.38 0.76 12.67
N LEU A 49 -9.38 -0.43 12.10
CA LEU A 49 -8.54 -1.55 12.49
C LEU A 49 -7.68 -1.97 11.30
N PRO A 50 -6.57 -2.69 11.47
CA PRO A 50 -5.72 -3.12 10.35
C PRO A 50 -6.47 -3.91 9.26
N THR A 51 -7.57 -4.57 9.63
CA THR A 51 -8.34 -5.48 8.74
C THR A 51 -9.74 -4.99 8.40
N ALA A 52 -10.21 -3.89 9.00
CA ALA A 52 -11.56 -3.37 8.78
C ALA A 52 -11.70 -1.91 9.20
N ILE A 53 -12.66 -1.22 8.58
CA ILE A 53 -13.08 0.12 8.98
C ILE A 53 -14.57 0.07 9.30
N TYR A 54 -14.95 0.70 10.40
CA TYR A 54 -16.32 0.88 10.84
C TYR A 54 -16.64 2.37 10.83
N LEU A 55 -17.77 2.73 10.27
CA LEU A 55 -18.30 4.08 10.26
C LEU A 55 -19.75 4.03 10.68
N THR A 56 -20.10 4.82 11.68
CA THR A 56 -21.48 5.01 12.10
C THR A 56 -21.82 6.49 12.05
N LEU A 57 -22.92 6.81 11.39
CA LEU A 57 -23.52 8.14 11.37
C LEU A 57 -24.85 8.07 12.09
N VAL A 58 -25.12 9.02 12.97
CA VAL A 58 -26.39 9.11 13.72
C VAL A 58 -26.93 10.52 13.62
N THR A 59 -28.20 10.65 13.29
CA THR A 59 -28.92 11.94 13.34
C THR A 59 -30.10 11.86 14.29
N GLU A 60 -30.41 12.96 14.95
CA GLU A 60 -31.62 13.09 15.75
C GLU A 60 -32.68 13.80 14.92
N ASN A 61 -33.85 13.19 14.79
CA ASN A 61 -34.98 13.78 14.12
C ASN A 61 -35.47 14.99 14.95
N GLU A 62 -35.97 16.05 14.30
CA GLU A 62 -36.45 17.31 14.92
C GLU A 62 -37.44 17.11 16.10
N LYS A 63 -38.01 15.92 16.26
CA LYS A 63 -38.91 15.55 17.37
C LYS A 63 -38.21 14.76 18.51
N GLY A 64 -36.91 14.55 18.44
CA GLY A 64 -36.14 13.87 19.50
C GLY A 64 -36.55 12.42 19.80
N LYS A 65 -37.34 11.77 18.92
CA LYS A 65 -37.89 10.45 19.16
C LYS A 65 -37.43 9.33 18.24
N GLU A 66 -36.90 9.63 17.07
CA GLU A 66 -36.33 8.64 16.16
C GLU A 66 -34.90 9.03 15.81
N LYS A 67 -33.97 8.10 16.00
CA LYS A 67 -32.58 8.22 15.58
C LYS A 67 -32.41 7.43 14.29
N ASP A 68 -32.16 8.13 13.20
CA ASP A 68 -31.70 7.48 11.98
C ASP A 68 -30.21 7.16 12.14
N ALA A 69 -29.83 5.92 11.92
CA ALA A 69 -28.44 5.50 11.96
C ALA A 69 -28.03 4.84 10.64
N LEU A 70 -26.88 5.25 10.12
CA LEU A 70 -26.23 4.62 8.97
C LEU A 70 -24.92 4.01 9.44
N SER A 71 -24.79 2.69 9.41
CA SER A 71 -23.55 2.01 9.72
C SER A 71 -22.97 1.37 8.46
N LEU A 72 -21.71 1.63 8.20
CA LEU A 72 -20.95 1.07 7.09
C LEU A 72 -19.75 0.31 7.62
N VAL A 73 -19.47 -0.84 7.03
CA VAL A 73 -18.29 -1.66 7.35
C VAL A 73 -17.54 -1.97 6.07
N LYS A 74 -16.22 -1.78 6.09
CA LYS A 74 -15.35 -2.13 4.98
C LYS A 74 -14.23 -3.05 5.46
N ARG A 75 -14.15 -4.24 4.86
CA ARG A 75 -13.04 -5.16 5.09
C ARG A 75 -11.82 -4.78 4.25
N ILE A 76 -10.64 -4.92 4.84
CA ILE A 76 -9.34 -4.70 4.22
C ILE A 76 -8.62 -6.04 4.12
N ASP A 77 -8.46 -6.55 2.91
CA ASP A 77 -7.90 -7.89 2.68
C ASP A 77 -6.38 -7.89 2.55
N SER A 78 -5.80 -6.75 2.15
CA SER A 78 -4.35 -6.62 1.99
C SER A 78 -3.89 -5.18 2.17
N THR A 79 -2.71 -5.01 2.73
CA THR A 79 -2.05 -3.71 2.90
C THR A 79 -0.68 -3.74 2.22
N SER A 80 -0.28 -2.61 1.65
CA SER A 80 1.05 -2.41 1.07
C SER A 80 1.52 -0.99 1.36
N ILE A 81 2.81 -0.75 1.44
CA ILE A 81 3.32 0.61 1.69
C ILE A 81 3.31 1.39 0.38
N ASN A 82 2.42 2.40 0.31
CA ASN A 82 2.33 3.31 -0.83
C ASN A 82 2.10 4.77 -0.38
N LEU A 83 3.20 5.46 -0.07
CA LEU A 83 3.17 6.84 0.43
C LEU A 83 2.53 7.82 -0.57
N ASN A 84 2.61 7.54 -1.87
CA ASN A 84 2.01 8.40 -2.89
C ASN A 84 0.48 8.35 -2.85
N THR A 85 -0.10 7.18 -2.61
CA THR A 85 -1.55 7.04 -2.43
C THR A 85 -1.99 7.79 -1.17
N ILE A 86 -1.27 7.65 -0.06
CA ILE A 86 -1.55 8.38 1.18
C ILE A 86 -1.50 9.89 0.94
N TYR A 87 -0.45 10.37 0.27
CA TYR A 87 -0.31 11.80 -0.06
C TYR A 87 -1.46 12.30 -0.95
N ALA A 88 -1.79 11.55 -2.01
CA ALA A 88 -2.84 11.92 -2.95
C ALA A 88 -4.22 11.97 -2.27
N VAL A 89 -4.57 10.98 -1.45
CA VAL A 89 -5.82 10.96 -0.68
C VAL A 89 -5.88 12.14 0.28
N ASN A 90 -4.81 12.40 1.04
CA ASN A 90 -4.73 13.57 1.93
C ASN A 90 -4.89 14.89 1.16
N HIS A 91 -4.32 15.00 -0.04
CA HIS A 91 -4.47 16.20 -0.85
C HIS A 91 -5.91 16.41 -1.34
N ILE A 92 -6.56 15.31 -1.78
CA ILE A 92 -7.96 15.33 -2.22
C ILE A 92 -8.88 15.65 -1.03
N SER A 93 -8.69 15.00 0.12
CA SER A 93 -9.51 15.24 1.32
C SER A 93 -9.41 16.68 1.81
N ARG A 94 -8.21 17.28 1.82
CA ARG A 94 -8.03 18.70 2.17
C ARG A 94 -8.77 19.65 1.22
N LYS A 95 -8.68 19.39 -0.09
CA LYS A 95 -9.43 20.19 -1.07
C LYS A 95 -10.94 20.08 -0.88
N LEU A 96 -11.40 18.87 -0.60
CA LEU A 96 -12.80 18.63 -0.27
C LEU A 96 -13.22 19.38 0.99
N CYS A 97 -12.45 19.30 2.09
CA CYS A 97 -12.74 20.00 3.34
C CYS A 97 -12.74 21.53 3.18
N LEU A 98 -11.85 22.08 2.34
CA LEU A 98 -11.80 23.50 2.01
C LEU A 98 -12.90 23.95 1.02
N GLY A 99 -13.76 23.06 0.54
CA GLY A 99 -14.80 23.37 -0.43
C GLY A 99 -14.31 23.68 -1.84
N GLN A 100 -13.05 23.38 -2.15
CA GLN A 100 -12.44 23.61 -3.46
C GLN A 100 -12.88 22.59 -4.52
N ILE A 101 -13.35 21.43 -4.09
CA ILE A 101 -13.91 20.39 -4.93
C ILE A 101 -15.18 19.85 -4.28
N ASP A 102 -16.08 19.31 -5.10
CA ASP A 102 -17.30 18.65 -4.61
C ASP A 102 -17.04 17.19 -4.24
N VAL A 103 -18.02 16.57 -3.54
CA VAL A 103 -17.96 15.18 -3.07
C VAL A 103 -17.81 14.20 -4.25
N ASP A 104 -18.58 14.42 -5.32
CA ASP A 104 -18.55 13.58 -6.51
C ASP A 104 -17.17 13.65 -7.21
N GLU A 105 -16.61 14.85 -7.33
CA GLU A 105 -15.27 15.06 -7.90
C GLU A 105 -14.17 14.43 -7.04
N ALA A 106 -14.28 14.55 -5.71
CA ALA A 106 -13.34 13.94 -4.79
C ALA A 106 -13.34 12.40 -4.94
N TYR A 107 -14.53 11.80 -4.98
CA TYR A 107 -14.69 10.37 -5.19
C TYR A 107 -14.08 9.91 -6.53
N GLU A 108 -14.39 10.59 -7.64
CA GLU A 108 -13.83 10.26 -8.95
C GLU A 108 -12.30 10.37 -8.99
N ARG A 109 -11.73 11.40 -8.35
CA ARG A 109 -10.27 11.58 -8.26
C ARG A 109 -9.64 10.42 -7.47
N MET A 110 -10.25 9.97 -6.38
CA MET A 110 -9.80 8.80 -5.61
C MET A 110 -9.91 7.51 -6.43
N VAL A 111 -10.99 7.31 -7.20
CA VAL A 111 -11.13 6.16 -8.10
C VAL A 111 -10.02 6.14 -9.18
N LYS A 112 -9.59 7.30 -9.66
CA LYS A 112 -8.48 7.37 -10.62
C LYS A 112 -7.14 6.90 -10.04
N LEU A 113 -6.93 7.06 -8.72
CA LEU A 113 -5.73 6.57 -8.04
C LEU A 113 -5.63 5.04 -8.06
N THR A 114 -6.77 4.33 -8.05
CA THR A 114 -6.76 2.85 -8.05
C THR A 114 -6.48 2.25 -9.44
N LYS A 115 -6.66 3.02 -10.50
CA LYS A 115 -6.59 2.52 -11.89
C LYS A 115 -5.20 2.58 -12.51
N LYS A 116 -4.26 3.32 -11.93
CA LYS A 116 -2.91 3.46 -12.51
C LYS A 116 -1.86 3.02 -11.49
N PRO A 117 -1.06 1.99 -11.78
CA PRO A 117 0.17 1.75 -11.05
C PRO A 117 1.07 2.98 -11.23
N LEU A 118 1.66 3.47 -10.14
CA LEU A 118 2.52 4.67 -10.14
C LEU A 118 3.77 4.49 -10.98
N TYR A 119 4.26 3.25 -11.05
CA TYR A 119 5.48 2.89 -11.75
C TYR A 119 5.23 1.69 -12.65
N PRO A 120 5.87 1.63 -13.81
CA PRO A 120 5.84 0.44 -14.66
C PRO A 120 6.50 -0.73 -13.92
N GLU A 121 5.93 -1.93 -14.04
CA GLU A 121 6.38 -3.12 -13.30
C GLU A 121 7.87 -3.43 -13.50
N TYR A 122 8.42 -3.16 -14.69
CA TYR A 122 9.85 -3.43 -14.96
C TYR A 122 10.79 -2.61 -14.08
N LEU A 123 10.37 -1.43 -13.61
CA LEU A 123 11.19 -0.61 -12.73
C LEU A 123 11.39 -1.28 -11.36
N GLU A 124 10.39 -2.00 -10.85
CA GLU A 124 10.49 -2.78 -9.63
C GLU A 124 11.62 -3.82 -9.74
N TYR A 125 11.73 -4.51 -10.88
CA TYR A 125 12.76 -5.52 -11.09
C TYR A 125 14.16 -4.94 -11.21
N ILE A 126 14.30 -3.79 -11.87
CA ILE A 126 15.57 -3.07 -11.95
C ILE A 126 16.01 -2.61 -10.55
N CYS A 127 15.07 -2.12 -9.73
CA CYS A 127 15.36 -1.69 -8.36
C CYS A 127 15.93 -2.82 -7.49
N TYR A 128 15.50 -4.09 -7.65
CA TYR A 128 16.07 -5.19 -6.90
C TYR A 128 17.57 -5.37 -7.15
N ILE A 129 18.00 -5.23 -8.40
CA ILE A 129 19.43 -5.31 -8.77
C ILE A 129 20.21 -4.16 -8.14
N PHE A 130 19.70 -2.93 -8.23
CA PHE A 130 20.38 -1.77 -7.65
C PHE A 130 20.44 -1.82 -6.12
N VAL A 131 19.37 -2.28 -5.47
CA VAL A 131 19.34 -2.40 -4.01
C VAL A 131 20.34 -3.44 -3.54
N SER A 132 20.36 -4.63 -4.13
CA SER A 132 21.28 -5.70 -3.73
C SER A 132 22.75 -5.31 -3.94
N THR A 133 23.08 -4.73 -5.09
CA THR A 133 24.44 -4.26 -5.36
C THR A 133 24.85 -3.06 -4.51
N GLY A 134 23.89 -2.17 -4.17
CA GLY A 134 24.12 -1.03 -3.28
C GLY A 134 24.46 -1.48 -1.85
N PHE A 135 23.78 -2.47 -1.32
CA PHE A 135 24.10 -3.04 -0.02
C PHE A 135 25.49 -3.68 0.00
N LEU A 136 25.87 -4.40 -1.07
CA LEU A 136 27.19 -4.98 -1.15
C LEU A 136 28.32 -3.93 -1.08
N ILE A 137 28.14 -2.79 -1.74
CA ILE A 137 29.11 -1.68 -1.67
C ILE A 137 29.23 -1.17 -0.23
N MET A 138 28.12 -1.11 0.52
CA MET A 138 28.11 -0.68 1.91
C MET A 138 28.87 -1.65 2.83
N PHE A 139 28.96 -2.92 2.47
CA PHE A 139 29.71 -3.96 3.19
C PHE A 139 31.12 -4.21 2.65
N ASP A 140 31.70 -3.27 1.90
CA ASP A 140 33.05 -3.34 1.32
C ASP A 140 33.29 -4.58 0.44
N GLY A 141 32.26 -5.03 -0.28
CA GLY A 141 32.34 -6.19 -1.16
C GLY A 141 33.25 -5.99 -2.36
N ASN A 142 33.92 -7.08 -2.77
CA ASN A 142 34.82 -7.11 -3.91
C ASN A 142 34.08 -7.09 -5.26
N ILE A 143 34.79 -6.77 -6.34
CA ILE A 143 34.22 -6.71 -7.69
C ILE A 143 33.60 -8.06 -8.14
N ASN A 144 34.15 -9.20 -7.72
CA ASN A 144 33.61 -10.52 -8.02
C ASN A 144 32.30 -10.77 -7.28
N GLU A 145 32.21 -10.32 -6.04
CA GLU A 145 30.99 -10.35 -5.22
C GLU A 145 29.92 -9.43 -5.83
N PHE A 146 30.31 -8.25 -6.33
CA PHE A 146 29.42 -7.34 -7.02
C PHE A 146 28.75 -7.95 -8.25
N ILE A 147 29.55 -8.65 -9.09
CA ILE A 147 29.02 -9.32 -10.27
C ILE A 147 28.07 -10.47 -9.85
N LEU A 148 28.46 -11.26 -8.85
CA LEU A 148 27.65 -12.36 -8.38
C LEU A 148 26.34 -11.89 -7.73
N THR A 149 26.38 -10.81 -6.95
CA THR A 149 25.20 -10.18 -6.36
C THR A 149 24.27 -9.62 -7.43
N ALA A 150 24.79 -9.02 -8.48
CA ALA A 150 24.01 -8.55 -9.62
C ALA A 150 23.28 -9.71 -10.34
N ILE A 151 23.97 -10.85 -10.49
CA ILE A 151 23.37 -12.09 -11.04
C ILE A 151 22.27 -12.60 -10.10
N ALA A 152 22.54 -12.66 -8.79
CA ALA A 152 21.56 -13.10 -7.79
C ALA A 152 20.32 -12.19 -7.78
N GLY A 153 20.50 -10.87 -7.83
CA GLY A 153 19.42 -9.89 -7.94
C GLY A 153 18.60 -10.07 -9.22
N THR A 154 19.23 -10.42 -10.33
CA THR A 154 18.55 -10.73 -11.60
C THR A 154 17.72 -12.01 -11.49
N VAL A 155 18.27 -13.06 -10.89
CA VAL A 155 17.55 -14.33 -10.64
C VAL A 155 16.36 -14.09 -9.72
N LEU A 156 16.55 -13.32 -8.62
CA LEU A 156 15.46 -12.92 -7.72
C LEU A 156 14.32 -12.24 -8.48
N SER A 157 14.67 -11.26 -9.32
CA SER A 157 13.68 -10.53 -10.12
C SER A 157 12.90 -11.45 -11.05
N LEU A 158 13.57 -12.38 -11.70
CA LEU A 158 12.96 -13.34 -12.63
C LEU A 158 12.04 -14.32 -11.90
N VAL A 159 12.48 -14.86 -10.75
CA VAL A 159 11.67 -15.77 -9.93
C VAL A 159 10.43 -15.06 -9.42
N LYS A 160 10.58 -13.83 -8.93
CA LYS A 160 9.46 -13.03 -8.43
C LYS A 160 8.44 -12.71 -9.54
N TYR A 161 8.92 -12.37 -10.75
CA TYR A 161 8.06 -12.17 -11.90
C TYR A 161 7.25 -13.41 -12.27
N THR A 162 7.89 -14.55 -12.36
CA THR A 162 7.25 -15.82 -12.77
C THR A 162 6.26 -16.32 -11.71
N THR A 163 6.63 -16.27 -10.43
CA THR A 163 5.77 -16.73 -9.33
C THR A 163 4.54 -15.81 -9.14
N LYS A 164 4.72 -14.49 -9.28
CA LYS A 164 3.61 -13.52 -9.26
C LYS A 164 2.63 -13.77 -10.41
N LYS A 165 3.13 -14.06 -11.60
CA LYS A 165 2.29 -14.39 -12.77
C LYS A 165 1.48 -15.68 -12.58
N TRP A 166 1.99 -16.65 -11.81
CA TRP A 166 1.30 -17.90 -11.51
C TRP A 166 0.32 -17.79 -10.33
N GLY A 167 0.23 -16.63 -9.68
CA GLY A 167 -0.71 -16.38 -8.60
C GLY A 167 -0.37 -17.08 -7.28
N PHE A 168 0.91 -17.37 -7.04
CA PHE A 168 1.35 -17.92 -5.76
C PHE A 168 1.16 -16.91 -4.61
N ASN A 169 0.96 -17.43 -3.40
CA ASN A 169 0.90 -16.65 -2.18
C ASN A 169 2.29 -16.04 -1.87
N ASP A 170 2.32 -14.84 -1.28
CA ASP A 170 3.54 -14.09 -0.93
C ASP A 170 4.53 -14.93 -0.10
N ILE A 171 4.05 -15.82 0.78
CA ILE A 171 4.90 -16.72 1.56
C ILE A 171 5.66 -17.67 0.63
N CYS A 172 4.98 -18.29 -0.34
CA CYS A 172 5.60 -19.18 -1.31
C CYS A 172 6.59 -18.43 -2.22
N ILE A 173 6.24 -17.21 -2.61
CA ILE A 173 7.11 -16.33 -3.42
C ILE A 173 8.40 -16.05 -2.66
N ASN A 174 8.29 -15.62 -1.40
CA ASN A 174 9.44 -15.30 -0.57
C ASN A 174 10.33 -16.53 -0.30
N ALA A 175 9.73 -17.69 -0.03
CA ALA A 175 10.47 -18.93 0.16
C ALA A 175 11.23 -19.35 -1.11
N ALA A 176 10.57 -19.29 -2.27
CA ALA A 176 11.20 -19.65 -3.55
C ALA A 176 12.33 -18.67 -3.93
N THR A 177 12.12 -17.35 -3.73
CA THR A 177 13.14 -16.34 -4.00
C THR A 177 14.35 -16.49 -3.09
N SER A 178 14.16 -16.67 -1.78
CA SER A 178 15.26 -16.90 -0.83
C SER A 178 16.06 -18.16 -1.17
N PHE A 179 15.39 -19.25 -1.49
CA PHE A 179 16.06 -20.48 -1.91
C PHE A 179 16.91 -20.27 -3.16
N MET A 180 16.37 -19.60 -4.18
CA MET A 180 17.10 -19.36 -5.44
C MET A 180 18.27 -18.41 -5.27
N ILE A 181 18.20 -17.43 -4.38
CA ILE A 181 19.33 -16.54 -4.05
C ILE A 181 20.48 -17.38 -3.47
N VAL A 182 20.19 -18.22 -2.45
CA VAL A 182 21.22 -19.07 -1.81
C VAL A 182 21.85 -20.03 -2.83
N VAL A 183 21.03 -20.68 -3.64
CA VAL A 183 21.53 -21.58 -4.70
C VAL A 183 22.44 -20.81 -5.68
N THR A 184 22.04 -19.62 -6.11
CA THR A 184 22.83 -18.81 -7.03
C THR A 184 24.14 -18.37 -6.40
N ALA A 185 24.13 -17.94 -5.14
CA ALA A 185 25.33 -17.53 -4.41
C ALA A 185 26.32 -18.70 -4.23
N VAL A 186 25.85 -19.85 -3.79
CA VAL A 186 26.68 -21.06 -3.57
C VAL A 186 27.27 -21.58 -4.89
N LEU A 187 26.44 -21.69 -5.93
CA LEU A 187 26.93 -22.14 -7.25
C LEU A 187 27.91 -21.15 -7.87
N GLY A 188 27.62 -19.86 -7.76
CA GLY A 188 28.50 -18.81 -8.26
C GLY A 188 29.85 -18.77 -7.56
N ALA A 189 29.87 -18.89 -6.24
CA ALA A 189 31.10 -18.95 -5.45
C ALA A 189 31.91 -20.21 -5.76
N LYS A 190 31.24 -21.33 -6.02
CA LYS A 190 31.96 -22.62 -6.31
C LYS A 190 32.49 -22.69 -7.73
N TYR A 191 31.76 -22.23 -8.73
CA TYR A 191 32.05 -22.48 -10.14
C TYR A 191 32.54 -21.26 -10.94
N LEU A 192 32.10 -20.05 -10.60
CA LEU A 192 32.45 -18.86 -11.36
C LEU A 192 33.55 -18.03 -10.71
N PHE A 193 33.55 -17.90 -9.39
CA PHE A 193 34.43 -16.97 -8.71
C PHE A 193 35.13 -17.66 -7.53
N LYS A 194 36.44 -17.87 -7.61
CA LYS A 194 37.26 -18.29 -6.47
C LYS A 194 37.46 -17.08 -5.54
N ASN A 195 37.27 -17.24 -4.25
CA ASN A 195 37.42 -16.23 -3.18
C ASN A 195 36.27 -15.20 -3.08
N VAL A 196 35.04 -15.66 -3.17
CA VAL A 196 33.83 -14.87 -2.90
C VAL A 196 33.26 -15.30 -1.55
N SER A 197 32.93 -14.30 -0.71
CA SER A 197 32.25 -14.53 0.56
C SER A 197 30.76 -14.72 0.29
N VAL A 198 30.25 -15.96 0.42
CA VAL A 198 28.84 -16.28 0.18
C VAL A 198 27.92 -15.46 1.08
N ASP A 199 28.37 -15.19 2.31
CA ASP A 199 27.61 -14.42 3.32
C ASP A 199 27.35 -12.96 2.90
N LEU A 200 28.18 -12.40 2.01
CA LEU A 200 28.00 -11.04 1.51
C LEU A 200 27.08 -10.96 0.28
N VAL A 201 26.83 -12.11 -0.38
CA VAL A 201 26.02 -12.19 -1.60
C VAL A 201 24.56 -12.52 -1.27
N ILE A 202 24.30 -13.17 -0.14
CA ILE A 202 22.97 -13.56 0.35
C ILE A 202 22.34 -12.44 1.15
#